data_cb58d843344904ae78e964793df9323f
#
_entry.id   cb58d843344904ae78e964793df9323f
#
_cell.length_a   1.000
_cell.length_b   1.000
_cell.length_c   1.000
_cell.angle_alpha   90.00
_cell.angle_beta   90.00
_cell.angle_gamma   90.00
#
_symmetry.space_group_name_H-M   'P 1'
#
loop_
_entity.id
_entity.type
_entity.pdbx_description
1 polymer ?
#
loop_
_entity_poly.entity_id
_entity_poly.type
_entity_poly.pdbx_seq_one_letter_code
_entity_poly.pdbx_strand_id
1 'polypeptide(L)'
;MPEPAEYIAHLTDAHTHLASCGARDAATVAEFVTRAHAAGVERICTVGDGLAEAELALAAAESHPDVVAACAIHPTKARELDDAARARLREMAAHPKCVAIGETGLDTYWIRHRPDETAPLAVQEEALRFHIDVAVAAGKALMIHNREADADLLRVLGDAPSPKYTILHCFSSPTAVAKEAIARGYVLSFAGNVTFKNNEELRQIAAMVPIDQLLIETDAPFMTPVPYRGAKNEPAFIGHTALCVAAARSMPVAKLAEAVAANFDRVYQIAKP
;
A
#
# COMPACT_ATOMS: atom_id res chain seq x y z
N MET A 1 -13.32 3.87 22.55
CA MET A 1 -12.65 3.09 21.46
C MET A 1 -12.54 4.01 20.26
N PRO A 2 -11.58 3.80 19.34
CA PRO A 2 -11.59 4.51 18.08
C PRO A 2 -12.91 4.27 17.34
N GLU A 3 -13.41 5.33 16.69
CA GLU A 3 -14.64 5.26 15.90
C GLU A 3 -14.30 5.61 14.44
N PRO A 4 -14.96 4.96 13.43
CA PRO A 4 -14.86 5.40 12.06
C PRO A 4 -15.29 6.87 11.92
N ALA A 5 -14.86 7.53 10.84
CA ALA A 5 -15.48 8.78 10.41
C ALA A 5 -16.97 8.51 10.07
N GLU A 6 -17.75 9.59 9.91
CA GLU A 6 -19.10 9.43 9.31
C GLU A 6 -18.99 8.65 8.01
N TYR A 7 -20.04 7.90 7.68
CA TYR A 7 -20.09 7.07 6.46
C TYR A 7 -19.76 7.89 5.21
N ILE A 8 -18.77 7.44 4.47
CA ILE A 8 -18.38 8.01 3.18
C ILE A 8 -18.45 6.89 2.14
N ALA A 9 -19.37 7.00 1.19
CA ALA A 9 -19.50 5.99 0.12
C ALA A 9 -18.27 5.94 -0.78
N HIS A 10 -18.05 4.76 -1.38
CA HIS A 10 -17.00 4.51 -2.38
C HIS A 10 -15.55 4.63 -1.89
N LEU A 11 -15.32 4.48 -0.58
CA LEU A 11 -13.94 4.38 -0.06
C LEU A 11 -13.31 3.05 -0.50
N THR A 12 -12.01 3.09 -0.74
CA THR A 12 -11.17 1.91 -0.98
C THR A 12 -9.90 2.01 -0.16
N ASP A 13 -9.46 0.90 0.42
CA ASP A 13 -8.20 0.83 1.16
C ASP A 13 -7.13 0.20 0.27
N ALA A 14 -6.22 1.02 -0.26
CA ALA A 14 -5.23 0.58 -1.22
C ALA A 14 -4.09 -0.25 -0.61
N HIS A 15 -3.91 -0.22 0.72
CA HIS A 15 -2.88 -0.99 1.42
C HIS A 15 -3.22 -1.16 2.89
N THR A 16 -3.34 -2.40 3.33
CA THR A 16 -3.54 -2.77 4.74
C THR A 16 -2.98 -4.16 5.02
N HIS A 17 -2.57 -4.45 6.25
CA HIS A 17 -2.10 -5.77 6.66
C HIS A 17 -3.16 -6.48 7.50
N LEU A 18 -4.18 -7.07 6.87
CA LEU A 18 -5.28 -7.73 7.58
C LEU A 18 -4.79 -8.82 8.54
N ALA A 19 -3.79 -9.63 8.15
CA ALA A 19 -3.20 -10.66 9.00
C ALA A 19 -2.55 -10.07 10.27
N SER A 20 -1.86 -8.93 10.15
CA SER A 20 -1.25 -8.19 11.28
C SER A 20 -2.29 -7.48 12.14
N CYS A 21 -3.45 -7.13 11.57
CA CYS A 21 -4.61 -6.64 12.33
C CYS A 21 -5.24 -7.76 13.18
N GLY A 22 -5.02 -9.03 12.82
CA GLY A 22 -5.58 -10.21 13.49
C GLY A 22 -6.54 -11.03 12.62
N ALA A 23 -6.79 -10.62 11.37
CA ALA A 23 -7.63 -11.35 10.43
C ALA A 23 -6.80 -12.44 9.71
N ARG A 24 -6.73 -13.63 10.28
CA ARG A 24 -5.87 -14.73 9.80
C ARG A 24 -6.66 -15.93 9.24
N ASP A 25 -7.98 -15.85 9.24
CA ASP A 25 -8.89 -16.85 8.66
C ASP A 25 -10.11 -16.17 8.03
N ALA A 26 -10.90 -16.92 7.28
CA ALA A 26 -12.04 -16.38 6.53
C ALA A 26 -13.09 -15.70 7.44
N ALA A 27 -13.29 -16.19 8.66
CA ALA A 27 -14.28 -15.62 9.58
C ALA A 27 -13.82 -14.24 10.08
N THR A 28 -12.58 -14.14 10.54
CA THR A 28 -12.00 -12.88 11.00
C THR A 28 -11.82 -11.87 9.85
N VAL A 29 -11.49 -12.32 8.63
CA VAL A 29 -11.49 -11.46 7.44
C VAL A 29 -12.87 -10.86 7.20
N ALA A 30 -13.94 -11.69 7.23
CA ALA A 30 -15.31 -11.21 7.03
C ALA A 30 -15.75 -10.19 8.10
N GLU A 31 -15.30 -10.35 9.35
CA GLU A 31 -15.57 -9.37 10.42
C GLU A 31 -14.93 -7.99 10.12
N PHE A 32 -13.65 -7.98 9.67
CA PHE A 32 -12.98 -6.72 9.29
C PHE A 32 -13.65 -6.07 8.09
N VAL A 33 -14.00 -6.84 7.07
CA VAL A 33 -14.70 -6.32 5.89
C VAL A 33 -16.08 -5.79 6.26
N THR A 34 -16.82 -6.46 7.15
CA THR A 34 -18.13 -5.97 7.63
C THR A 34 -18.00 -4.60 8.30
N ARG A 35 -16.98 -4.40 9.16
CA ARG A 35 -16.75 -3.08 9.78
C ARG A 35 -16.33 -2.02 8.75
N ALA A 36 -15.49 -2.43 7.79
CA ALA A 36 -15.05 -1.58 6.69
C ALA A 36 -16.25 -1.11 5.83
N HIS A 37 -17.14 -2.03 5.44
CA HIS A 37 -18.36 -1.72 4.71
C HIS A 37 -19.27 -0.76 5.49
N ALA A 38 -19.40 -0.95 6.81
CA ALA A 38 -20.19 -0.04 7.66
C ALA A 38 -19.64 1.40 7.67
N ALA A 39 -18.35 1.59 7.34
CA ALA A 39 -17.70 2.89 7.17
C ALA A 39 -17.70 3.40 5.71
N GLY A 40 -18.19 2.60 4.75
CA GLY A 40 -18.26 2.94 3.34
C GLY A 40 -17.05 2.46 2.51
N VAL A 41 -16.20 1.61 3.06
CA VAL A 41 -15.06 1.00 2.34
C VAL A 41 -15.56 -0.19 1.53
N GLU A 42 -15.50 -0.10 0.22
CA GLU A 42 -16.06 -1.12 -0.69
C GLU A 42 -15.03 -2.18 -1.09
N ARG A 43 -13.75 -1.85 -1.08
CA ARG A 43 -12.65 -2.76 -1.51
C ARG A 43 -11.41 -2.53 -0.69
N ILE A 44 -10.68 -3.62 -0.48
CA ILE A 44 -9.48 -3.66 0.35
C ILE A 44 -8.37 -4.41 -0.40
N CYS A 45 -7.18 -3.83 -0.50
CA CYS A 45 -5.97 -4.52 -0.89
C CYS A 45 -5.20 -4.92 0.38
N THR A 46 -5.15 -6.22 0.69
CA THR A 46 -4.36 -6.72 1.82
C THR A 46 -2.96 -7.13 1.37
N VAL A 47 -1.98 -6.91 2.24
CA VAL A 47 -0.56 -7.01 1.92
C VAL A 47 0.15 -7.89 2.95
N GLY A 48 1.08 -8.72 2.50
CA GLY A 48 1.98 -9.46 3.35
C GLY A 48 3.37 -8.83 3.38
N ASP A 49 4.06 -8.90 4.51
CA ASP A 49 5.41 -8.36 4.69
C ASP A 49 6.52 -9.43 4.61
N GLY A 50 6.16 -10.68 4.34
CA GLY A 50 7.02 -11.84 4.15
C GLY A 50 6.25 -12.94 3.43
N LEU A 51 6.91 -14.07 3.09
CA LEU A 51 6.28 -15.12 2.31
C LEU A 51 5.01 -15.70 3.01
N ALA A 52 5.12 -15.98 4.30
CA ALA A 52 3.99 -16.52 5.08
C ALA A 52 2.80 -15.55 5.15
N GLU A 53 3.07 -14.26 5.35
CA GLU A 53 2.03 -13.22 5.37
C GLU A 53 1.47 -12.95 3.97
N ALA A 54 2.27 -13.09 2.91
CA ALA A 54 1.79 -13.02 1.52
C ALA A 54 0.81 -14.16 1.21
N GLU A 55 1.05 -15.37 1.74
CA GLU A 55 0.10 -16.47 1.64
C GLU A 55 -1.21 -16.18 2.38
N LEU A 56 -1.14 -15.62 3.58
CA LEU A 56 -2.33 -15.20 4.33
C LEU A 56 -3.09 -14.07 3.60
N ALA A 57 -2.37 -13.13 2.99
CA ALA A 57 -3.01 -12.07 2.21
C ALA A 57 -3.76 -12.63 1.00
N LEU A 58 -3.17 -13.58 0.29
CA LEU A 58 -3.81 -14.24 -0.84
C LEU A 58 -5.03 -15.07 -0.39
N ALA A 59 -4.91 -15.83 0.70
CA ALA A 59 -6.01 -16.60 1.28
C ALA A 59 -7.16 -15.68 1.75
N ALA A 60 -6.86 -14.53 2.34
CA ALA A 60 -7.88 -13.52 2.68
C ALA A 60 -8.62 -13.02 1.44
N ALA A 61 -7.89 -12.74 0.35
CA ALA A 61 -8.47 -12.30 -0.91
C ALA A 61 -9.33 -13.40 -1.59
N GLU A 62 -8.96 -14.66 -1.46
CA GLU A 62 -9.77 -15.79 -1.94
C GLU A 62 -11.06 -15.97 -1.13
N SER A 63 -11.02 -15.66 0.17
CA SER A 63 -12.15 -15.85 1.09
C SER A 63 -13.24 -14.77 0.97
N HIS A 64 -12.95 -13.60 0.35
CA HIS A 64 -13.91 -12.50 0.25
C HIS A 64 -13.84 -11.79 -1.11
N PRO A 65 -15.00 -11.52 -1.78
CA PRO A 65 -15.04 -10.90 -3.10
C PRO A 65 -14.40 -9.51 -3.14
N ASP A 66 -14.57 -8.70 -2.10
CA ASP A 66 -14.13 -7.30 -2.03
C ASP A 66 -12.69 -7.16 -1.50
N VAL A 67 -11.99 -8.27 -1.29
CA VAL A 67 -10.58 -8.29 -0.91
C VAL A 67 -9.74 -8.76 -2.09
N VAL A 68 -8.65 -8.05 -2.32
CA VAL A 68 -7.57 -8.40 -3.25
C VAL A 68 -6.24 -8.40 -2.51
N ALA A 69 -5.19 -8.98 -3.09
CA ALA A 69 -3.91 -9.14 -2.41
C ALA A 69 -2.75 -8.50 -3.19
N ALA A 70 -1.77 -8.01 -2.45
CA ALA A 70 -0.42 -7.77 -2.95
C ALA A 70 0.55 -8.75 -2.26
N CYS A 71 1.42 -9.38 -3.05
CA CYS A 71 2.30 -10.45 -2.59
C CYS A 71 3.75 -10.14 -2.96
N ALA A 72 4.61 -10.05 -1.94
CA ALA A 72 6.06 -9.86 -2.09
C ALA A 72 6.76 -10.17 -0.77
N ILE A 73 8.05 -9.85 -0.69
CA ILE A 73 8.83 -9.85 0.54
C ILE A 73 9.29 -8.41 0.81
N HIS A 74 8.94 -7.90 1.99
CA HIS A 74 9.32 -6.58 2.49
C HIS A 74 10.85 -6.41 2.52
N PRO A 75 11.41 -5.23 2.22
CA PRO A 75 12.85 -5.03 2.14
C PRO A 75 13.62 -5.46 3.41
N THR A 76 13.08 -5.26 4.59
CA THR A 76 13.74 -5.72 5.83
C THR A 76 13.94 -7.24 5.90
N LYS A 77 13.04 -8.01 5.27
CA LYS A 77 13.04 -9.46 5.19
C LYS A 77 13.66 -10.02 3.90
N ALA A 78 14.32 -9.21 3.10
CA ALA A 78 14.80 -9.60 1.77
C ALA A 78 15.76 -10.83 1.80
N ARG A 79 16.34 -11.19 2.95
CA ARG A 79 17.11 -12.44 3.13
C ARG A 79 16.25 -13.71 3.01
N GLU A 80 14.91 -13.61 3.12
CA GLU A 80 13.99 -14.74 2.94
C GLU A 80 13.77 -15.09 1.46
N LEU A 81 14.28 -14.29 0.53
CA LEU A 81 14.08 -14.47 -0.91
C LEU A 81 15.04 -15.52 -1.49
N ASP A 82 14.90 -16.76 -1.08
CA ASP A 82 15.58 -17.91 -1.67
C ASP A 82 14.88 -18.42 -2.97
N ASP A 83 15.40 -19.48 -3.59
CA ASP A 83 14.84 -20.01 -4.83
C ASP A 83 13.41 -20.54 -4.67
N ALA A 84 13.08 -21.12 -3.52
CA ALA A 84 11.73 -21.60 -3.22
C ALA A 84 10.75 -20.45 -3.08
N ALA A 85 11.13 -19.40 -2.34
CA ALA A 85 10.34 -18.17 -2.21
C ALA A 85 10.15 -17.47 -3.56
N ARG A 86 11.21 -17.40 -4.39
CA ARG A 86 11.13 -16.85 -5.76
C ARG A 86 10.14 -17.62 -6.63
N ALA A 87 10.14 -18.95 -6.58
CA ALA A 87 9.20 -19.79 -7.31
C ALA A 87 7.76 -19.54 -6.82
N ARG A 88 7.56 -19.56 -5.50
CA ARG A 88 6.25 -19.35 -4.88
C ARG A 88 5.65 -17.98 -5.17
N LEU A 89 6.44 -16.92 -5.13
CA LEU A 89 5.98 -15.57 -5.48
C LEU A 89 5.56 -15.46 -6.95
N ARG A 90 6.22 -16.16 -7.88
CA ARG A 90 5.76 -16.21 -9.29
C ARG A 90 4.42 -16.93 -9.42
N GLU A 91 4.18 -18.00 -8.66
CA GLU A 91 2.88 -18.68 -8.62
C GLU A 91 1.79 -17.75 -8.08
N MET A 92 2.05 -17.07 -6.95
CA MET A 92 1.11 -16.08 -6.39
C MET A 92 0.83 -14.94 -7.38
N ALA A 93 1.85 -14.45 -8.09
CA ALA A 93 1.69 -13.38 -9.08
C ALA A 93 0.77 -13.78 -10.24
N ALA A 94 0.67 -15.07 -10.57
CA ALA A 94 -0.24 -15.58 -11.58
C ALA A 94 -1.70 -15.68 -11.10
N HIS A 95 -1.94 -15.59 -9.79
CA HIS A 95 -3.28 -15.73 -9.23
C HIS A 95 -4.14 -14.49 -9.55
N PRO A 96 -5.44 -14.65 -9.92
CA PRO A 96 -6.30 -13.52 -10.27
C PRO A 96 -6.55 -12.54 -9.11
N LYS A 97 -6.55 -13.02 -7.87
CA LYS A 97 -6.72 -12.19 -6.68
C LYS A 97 -5.42 -11.47 -6.25
N CYS A 98 -4.26 -11.86 -6.75
CA CYS A 98 -3.03 -11.12 -6.59
C CYS A 98 -3.01 -9.99 -7.63
N VAL A 99 -3.20 -8.74 -7.22
CA VAL A 99 -3.34 -7.57 -8.10
C VAL A 99 -2.09 -6.71 -8.17
N ALA A 100 -1.17 -6.90 -7.23
CA ALA A 100 0.11 -6.19 -7.20
C ALA A 100 1.23 -7.08 -6.65
N ILE A 101 2.45 -6.78 -7.05
CA ILE A 101 3.67 -7.31 -6.45
C ILE A 101 4.14 -6.27 -5.43
N GLY A 102 4.03 -6.62 -4.15
CA GLY A 102 4.28 -5.71 -3.04
C GLY A 102 3.81 -6.26 -1.70
N GLU A 103 4.27 -5.66 -0.58
CA GLU A 103 5.18 -4.52 -0.65
C GLU A 103 6.64 -4.98 -0.74
N THR A 104 7.39 -4.30 -1.58
CA THR A 104 8.83 -4.46 -1.77
C THR A 104 9.47 -3.07 -1.89
N GLY A 105 10.76 -2.97 -1.84
CA GLY A 105 11.41 -1.65 -1.94
C GLY A 105 12.69 -1.56 -1.13
N LEU A 106 12.93 -0.40 -0.51
CA LEU A 106 14.15 -0.13 0.24
C LEU A 106 13.83 0.54 1.59
N ASP A 107 14.55 0.10 2.64
CA ASP A 107 14.43 0.64 4.00
C ASP A 107 15.82 0.81 4.61
N THR A 108 16.38 2.02 4.56
CA THR A 108 17.67 2.33 5.20
C THR A 108 17.51 2.74 6.67
N TYR A 109 16.30 3.10 7.08
CA TYR A 109 16.01 3.40 8.48
C TYR A 109 16.23 2.18 9.36
N TRP A 110 15.63 1.03 9.02
CA TRP A 110 15.78 -0.18 9.81
C TRP A 110 17.18 -0.80 9.69
N ILE A 111 17.90 -0.62 8.58
CA ILE A 111 19.33 -0.99 8.50
C ILE A 111 20.14 -0.30 9.61
N ARG A 112 19.85 1.00 9.88
CA ARG A 112 20.57 1.74 10.93
C ARG A 112 20.12 1.43 12.34
N HIS A 113 18.84 1.08 12.54
CA HIS A 113 18.25 0.89 13.87
C HIS A 113 18.19 -0.56 14.33
N ARG A 114 18.18 -1.52 13.39
CA ARG A 114 18.13 -2.97 13.64
C ARG A 114 18.94 -3.72 12.58
N PRO A 115 20.25 -3.51 12.47
CA PRO A 115 21.09 -4.08 11.41
C PRO A 115 21.09 -5.62 11.39
N ASP A 116 21.00 -6.25 12.55
CA ASP A 116 21.02 -7.71 12.68
C ASP A 116 19.70 -8.36 12.20
N GLU A 117 18.58 -7.64 12.31
CA GLU A 117 17.25 -8.10 11.92
C GLU A 117 16.88 -7.69 10.50
N THR A 118 17.62 -6.74 9.89
CA THR A 118 17.29 -6.13 8.60
C THR A 118 18.26 -6.57 7.52
N ALA A 119 17.76 -6.90 6.34
CA ALA A 119 18.61 -7.22 5.19
C ALA A 119 19.45 -5.99 4.78
N PRO A 120 20.73 -6.17 4.42
CA PRO A 120 21.56 -5.07 3.92
C PRO A 120 21.03 -4.48 2.62
N LEU A 121 21.37 -3.22 2.33
CA LEU A 121 20.84 -2.49 1.16
C LEU A 121 21.05 -3.25 -0.16
N ALA A 122 22.22 -3.84 -0.38
CA ALA A 122 22.49 -4.61 -1.60
C ALA A 122 21.55 -5.82 -1.77
N VAL A 123 21.17 -6.48 -0.66
CA VAL A 123 20.21 -7.60 -0.68
C VAL A 123 18.78 -7.07 -0.92
N GLN A 124 18.43 -5.92 -0.35
CA GLN A 124 17.15 -5.26 -0.63
C GLN A 124 17.04 -4.84 -2.10
N GLU A 125 18.10 -4.28 -2.68
CA GLU A 125 18.13 -3.91 -4.11
C GLU A 125 17.99 -5.13 -5.03
N GLU A 126 18.65 -6.24 -4.73
CA GLU A 126 18.50 -7.50 -5.48
C GLU A 126 17.06 -8.00 -5.41
N ALA A 127 16.47 -8.02 -4.22
CA ALA A 127 15.08 -8.42 -4.02
C ALA A 127 14.12 -7.49 -4.76
N LEU A 128 14.33 -6.18 -4.70
CA LEU A 128 13.51 -5.20 -5.44
C LEU A 128 13.55 -5.47 -6.95
N ARG A 129 14.74 -5.69 -7.52
CA ARG A 129 14.87 -6.01 -8.96
C ARG A 129 14.13 -7.29 -9.33
N PHE A 130 14.21 -8.34 -8.51
CA PHE A 130 13.43 -9.56 -8.71
C PHE A 130 11.92 -9.28 -8.71
N HIS A 131 11.41 -8.49 -7.75
CA HIS A 131 9.99 -8.17 -7.68
C HIS A 131 9.52 -7.29 -8.86
N ILE A 132 10.37 -6.38 -9.35
CA ILE A 132 10.12 -5.62 -10.58
C ILE A 132 9.94 -6.57 -11.76
N ASP A 133 10.86 -7.52 -11.94
CA ASP A 133 10.78 -8.50 -13.04
C ASP A 133 9.50 -9.33 -12.95
N VAL A 134 9.11 -9.76 -11.75
CA VAL A 134 7.85 -10.48 -11.53
C VAL A 134 6.64 -9.61 -11.86
N ALA A 135 6.62 -8.35 -11.43
CA ALA A 135 5.52 -7.42 -11.72
C ALA A 135 5.36 -7.18 -13.22
N VAL A 136 6.47 -6.97 -13.92
CA VAL A 136 6.49 -6.79 -15.39
C VAL A 136 6.02 -8.05 -16.10
N ALA A 137 6.55 -9.21 -15.74
CA ALA A 137 6.20 -10.49 -16.36
C ALA A 137 4.72 -10.87 -16.14
N ALA A 138 4.17 -10.58 -14.96
CA ALA A 138 2.79 -10.85 -14.61
C ALA A 138 1.81 -9.75 -15.09
N GLY A 139 2.31 -8.60 -15.57
CA GLY A 139 1.49 -7.45 -15.94
C GLY A 139 0.77 -6.80 -14.76
N LYS A 140 1.31 -6.93 -13.54
CA LYS A 140 0.74 -6.44 -12.28
C LYS A 140 1.33 -5.09 -11.89
N ALA A 141 0.64 -4.36 -11.00
CA ALA A 141 1.20 -3.19 -10.36
C ALA A 141 2.40 -3.58 -9.46
N LEU A 142 3.35 -2.67 -9.30
CA LEU A 142 4.42 -2.76 -8.32
C LEU A 142 4.10 -1.83 -7.14
N MET A 143 4.07 -2.36 -5.92
CA MET A 143 3.80 -1.59 -4.70
C MET A 143 5.08 -1.45 -3.89
N ILE A 144 5.53 -0.22 -3.71
CA ILE A 144 6.84 0.15 -3.18
C ILE A 144 6.73 0.66 -1.75
N HIS A 145 7.47 0.01 -0.86
CA HIS A 145 7.91 0.54 0.42
C HIS A 145 9.17 1.39 0.23
N ASN A 146 9.17 2.60 0.78
CA ASN A 146 10.34 3.46 0.80
C ASN A 146 10.51 4.15 2.15
N ARG A 147 11.62 3.89 2.81
CA ARG A 147 11.93 4.55 4.07
C ARG A 147 13.37 5.04 4.11
N GLU A 148 13.55 6.36 3.94
CA GLU A 148 14.85 7.03 3.95
C GLU A 148 15.86 6.50 2.91
N ALA A 149 15.35 6.01 1.76
CA ALA A 149 16.14 5.43 0.67
C ALA A 149 15.82 6.07 -0.70
N ASP A 150 15.32 7.31 -0.72
CA ASP A 150 14.78 7.98 -1.91
C ASP A 150 15.72 7.92 -3.13
N ALA A 151 16.99 8.26 -2.95
CA ALA A 151 17.96 8.33 -4.05
C ALA A 151 18.23 6.93 -4.64
N ASP A 152 18.43 5.93 -3.80
CA ASP A 152 18.69 4.56 -4.23
C ASP A 152 17.44 3.96 -4.87
N LEU A 153 16.26 4.21 -4.31
CA LEU A 153 15.00 3.77 -4.88
C LEU A 153 14.79 4.34 -6.29
N LEU A 154 14.91 5.66 -6.45
CA LEU A 154 14.70 6.31 -7.75
C LEU A 154 15.75 5.87 -8.79
N ARG A 155 16.97 5.56 -8.37
CA ARG A 155 18.02 4.97 -9.21
C ARG A 155 17.62 3.57 -9.67
N VAL A 156 17.26 2.68 -8.74
CA VAL A 156 16.88 1.29 -9.08
C VAL A 156 15.67 1.25 -10.00
N LEU A 157 14.64 2.06 -9.70
CA LEU A 157 13.43 2.15 -10.54
C LEU A 157 13.72 2.79 -11.91
N GLY A 158 14.73 3.66 -12.02
CA GLY A 158 15.16 4.27 -13.29
C GLY A 158 15.94 3.31 -14.18
N ASP A 159 16.68 2.39 -13.58
CA ASP A 159 17.54 1.42 -14.29
C ASP A 159 16.81 0.11 -14.65
N ALA A 160 15.62 -0.13 -14.08
CA ALA A 160 14.87 -1.37 -14.25
C ALA A 160 13.74 -1.24 -15.28
N PRO A 161 13.22 -2.35 -15.83
CA PRO A 161 11.99 -2.34 -16.62
C PRO A 161 10.82 -1.72 -15.83
N SER A 162 9.97 -0.95 -16.51
CA SER A 162 8.83 -0.29 -15.85
C SER A 162 7.60 -1.19 -15.82
N PRO A 163 7.07 -1.53 -14.63
CA PRO A 163 5.75 -2.12 -14.51
C PRO A 163 4.67 -1.17 -15.04
N LYS A 164 3.48 -1.71 -15.33
CA LYS A 164 2.37 -0.90 -15.84
C LYS A 164 1.96 0.24 -14.89
N TYR A 165 2.02 -0.02 -13.59
CA TYR A 165 1.84 0.97 -12.53
C TYR A 165 2.87 0.73 -11.43
N THR A 166 3.45 1.81 -10.90
CA THR A 166 4.29 1.80 -9.71
C THR A 166 3.61 2.65 -8.65
N ILE A 167 3.33 2.05 -7.49
CA ILE A 167 2.69 2.69 -6.35
C ILE A 167 3.75 2.95 -5.29
N LEU A 168 3.92 4.19 -4.86
CA LEU A 168 4.68 4.52 -3.67
C LEU A 168 3.68 4.56 -2.50
N HIS A 169 3.59 3.43 -1.75
CA HIS A 169 2.66 3.34 -0.63
C HIS A 169 3.13 4.13 0.58
N CYS A 170 2.22 4.48 1.48
CA CYS A 170 2.48 5.24 2.71
C CYS A 170 3.44 6.42 2.49
N PHE A 171 3.21 7.16 1.38
CA PHE A 171 4.14 8.17 0.90
C PHE A 171 4.53 9.15 2.01
N SER A 172 5.84 9.32 2.23
CA SER A 172 6.36 10.16 3.30
C SER A 172 7.68 10.88 2.92
N SER A 173 8.07 10.79 1.64
CA SER A 173 9.28 11.43 1.12
C SER A 173 9.08 12.93 0.88
N PRO A 174 10.17 13.73 0.73
CA PRO A 174 10.10 15.17 0.48
C PRO A 174 9.43 15.53 -0.85
N THR A 175 9.00 16.79 -0.97
CA THR A 175 8.34 17.36 -2.16
C THR A 175 9.14 17.15 -3.46
N ALA A 176 10.48 17.18 -3.40
CA ALA A 176 11.32 16.93 -4.58
C ALA A 176 11.14 15.51 -5.14
N VAL A 177 11.07 14.51 -4.25
CA VAL A 177 10.83 13.11 -4.61
C VAL A 177 9.41 12.93 -5.14
N ALA A 178 8.42 13.58 -4.52
CA ALA A 178 7.05 13.56 -5.02
C ALA A 178 6.93 14.09 -6.45
N LYS A 179 7.59 15.21 -6.77
CA LYS A 179 7.60 15.79 -8.13
C LYS A 179 8.23 14.84 -9.15
N GLU A 180 9.34 14.20 -8.79
CA GLU A 180 10.00 13.22 -9.64
C GLU A 180 9.12 11.97 -9.86
N ALA A 181 8.51 11.46 -8.81
CA ALA A 181 7.58 10.33 -8.89
C ALA A 181 6.37 10.64 -9.79
N ILE A 182 5.78 11.83 -9.63
CA ILE A 182 4.68 12.32 -10.48
C ILE A 182 5.11 12.40 -11.95
N ALA A 183 6.30 12.98 -12.22
CA ALA A 183 6.84 13.11 -13.58
C ALA A 183 7.08 11.74 -14.24
N ARG A 184 7.40 10.70 -13.46
CA ARG A 184 7.53 9.31 -13.92
C ARG A 184 6.19 8.58 -14.07
N GLY A 185 5.07 9.21 -13.74
CA GLY A 185 3.74 8.59 -13.79
C GLY A 185 3.45 7.64 -12.62
N TYR A 186 4.22 7.71 -11.53
CA TYR A 186 3.98 6.88 -10.35
C TYR A 186 2.73 7.32 -9.61
N VAL A 187 2.10 6.38 -8.92
CA VAL A 187 0.92 6.61 -8.08
C VAL A 187 1.37 6.77 -6.64
N LEU A 188 0.95 7.83 -5.97
CA LEU A 188 1.26 8.10 -4.58
C LEU A 188 0.06 7.76 -3.71
N SER A 189 0.27 6.92 -2.69
CA SER A 189 -0.77 6.52 -1.75
C SER A 189 -0.51 7.14 -0.37
N PHE A 190 -1.56 7.72 0.21
CA PHE A 190 -1.47 8.46 1.48
C PHE A 190 -2.20 7.71 2.59
N ALA A 191 -1.47 7.46 3.67
CA ALA A 191 -1.98 6.80 4.88
C ALA A 191 -2.37 7.81 5.96
N GLY A 192 -2.73 7.32 7.14
CA GLY A 192 -3.12 8.14 8.28
C GLY A 192 -2.08 9.17 8.75
N ASN A 193 -0.80 9.01 8.37
CA ASN A 193 0.26 9.98 8.63
C ASN A 193 0.01 11.37 8.03
N VAL A 194 -0.80 11.50 6.98
CA VAL A 194 -1.20 12.79 6.40
C VAL A 194 -1.98 13.64 7.39
N THR A 195 -2.67 13.00 8.35
CA THR A 195 -3.45 13.67 9.39
C THR A 195 -2.61 14.21 10.54
N PHE A 196 -1.31 13.85 10.62
CA PHE A 196 -0.47 14.20 11.76
C PHE A 196 -0.14 15.69 11.77
N LYS A 197 -0.15 16.29 12.96
CA LYS A 197 0.02 17.74 13.14
C LYS A 197 1.25 18.30 12.41
N ASN A 198 2.36 17.59 12.46
CA ASN A 198 3.65 18.06 11.95
C ASN A 198 3.87 17.73 10.45
N ASN A 199 2.89 17.12 9.76
CA ASN A 199 3.03 16.66 8.37
C ASN A 199 2.37 17.63 7.36
N GLU A 200 2.59 18.93 7.54
CA GLU A 200 2.05 19.95 6.63
C GLU A 200 2.59 19.77 5.20
N GLU A 201 3.89 19.49 5.04
CA GLU A 201 4.47 19.20 3.73
C GLU A 201 3.77 18.04 3.03
N LEU A 202 3.44 16.97 3.78
CA LEU A 202 2.73 15.81 3.21
C LEU A 202 1.32 16.18 2.72
N ARG A 203 0.61 17.07 3.43
CA ARG A 203 -0.70 17.60 2.98
C ARG A 203 -0.56 18.43 1.71
N GLN A 204 0.48 19.25 1.60
CA GLN A 204 0.78 20.02 0.39
C GLN A 204 1.11 19.10 -0.79
N ILE A 205 1.86 18.02 -0.54
CA ILE A 205 2.11 16.98 -1.55
C ILE A 205 0.80 16.33 -1.98
N ALA A 206 -0.04 15.90 -1.03
CA ALA A 206 -1.34 15.30 -1.34
C ALA A 206 -2.24 16.25 -2.15
N ALA A 207 -2.13 17.57 -1.93
CA ALA A 207 -2.87 18.57 -2.70
C ALA A 207 -2.37 18.70 -4.15
N MET A 208 -1.06 18.56 -4.39
CA MET A 208 -0.46 18.79 -5.71
C MET A 208 -0.45 17.56 -6.63
N VAL A 209 -0.56 16.33 -6.07
CA VAL A 209 -0.57 15.09 -6.87
C VAL A 209 -1.74 15.12 -7.86
N PRO A 210 -1.54 14.82 -9.17
CA PRO A 210 -2.65 14.65 -10.11
C PRO A 210 -3.68 13.64 -9.58
N ILE A 211 -4.95 13.96 -9.73
CA ILE A 211 -6.02 13.15 -9.12
C ILE A 211 -6.01 11.69 -9.60
N ASP A 212 -5.56 11.44 -10.80
CA ASP A 212 -5.41 10.12 -11.40
C ASP A 212 -4.13 9.38 -10.95
N GLN A 213 -3.23 10.04 -10.22
CA GLN A 213 -2.05 9.43 -9.59
C GLN A 213 -2.17 9.33 -8.06
N LEU A 214 -3.38 9.45 -7.51
CA LEU A 214 -3.65 9.47 -6.09
C LEU A 214 -4.36 8.20 -5.62
N LEU A 215 -3.87 7.61 -4.54
CA LEU A 215 -4.56 6.60 -3.73
C LEU A 215 -4.58 7.02 -2.26
N ILE A 216 -5.45 6.41 -1.49
CA ILE A 216 -5.46 6.48 -0.02
C ILE A 216 -5.46 5.06 0.54
N GLU A 217 -4.93 4.93 1.74
CA GLU A 217 -4.79 3.65 2.43
C GLU A 217 -4.84 3.82 3.94
N THR A 218 -4.96 2.72 4.66
CA THR A 218 -4.81 2.74 6.12
C THR A 218 -3.40 2.42 6.58
N ASP A 219 -2.68 1.55 5.87
CA ASP A 219 -1.46 0.90 6.34
C ASP A 219 -1.67 0.23 7.72
N ALA A 220 -2.88 -0.27 7.96
CA ALA A 220 -3.24 -0.86 9.24
C ALA A 220 -2.46 -2.18 9.48
N PRO A 221 -2.03 -2.43 10.73
CA PRO A 221 -2.39 -1.80 12.00
C PRO A 221 -1.60 -0.52 12.34
N PHE A 222 -0.76 -0.05 11.43
CA PHE A 222 0.08 1.13 11.59
C PHE A 222 -0.66 2.42 11.21
N MET A 223 0.02 3.56 11.27
CA MET A 223 -0.41 4.87 10.76
C MET A 223 -1.82 5.31 11.18
N THR A 224 -2.28 4.91 12.38
CA THR A 224 -3.60 5.29 12.88
C THR A 224 -3.80 6.81 12.76
N PRO A 225 -4.86 7.27 12.07
CA PRO A 225 -5.08 8.70 11.85
C PRO A 225 -5.46 9.46 13.12
N VAL A 226 -5.29 10.78 13.11
CA VAL A 226 -5.89 11.67 14.10
C VAL A 226 -7.42 11.60 13.94
N PRO A 227 -8.22 11.55 15.06
CA PRO A 227 -7.78 11.78 16.43
C PRO A 227 -7.30 10.55 17.20
N TYR A 228 -7.21 9.39 16.59
CA TYR A 228 -7.03 8.11 17.29
C TYR A 228 -5.58 7.60 17.35
N ARG A 229 -4.62 8.51 17.25
CA ARG A 229 -3.19 8.19 17.41
C ARG A 229 -2.91 7.32 18.64
N GLY A 230 -2.12 6.23 18.45
CA GLY A 230 -1.77 5.29 19.52
C GLY A 230 -2.73 4.12 19.70
N ALA A 231 -3.91 4.14 19.08
CA ALA A 231 -4.77 2.96 18.97
C ALA A 231 -4.35 2.06 17.80
N LYS A 232 -4.82 0.82 17.77
CA LYS A 232 -4.68 -0.04 16.58
C LYS A 232 -5.54 0.53 15.45
N ASN A 233 -4.95 0.57 14.26
CA ASN A 233 -5.64 0.95 13.04
C ASN A 233 -6.38 -0.23 12.42
N GLU A 234 -7.41 0.05 11.60
CA GLU A 234 -8.11 -0.92 10.76
C GLU A 234 -8.71 -0.23 9.53
N PRO A 235 -9.09 -0.95 8.47
CA PRO A 235 -9.66 -0.37 7.24
C PRO A 235 -10.84 0.58 7.47
N ALA A 236 -11.66 0.36 8.49
CA ALA A 236 -12.80 1.22 8.82
C ALA A 236 -12.41 2.67 9.17
N PHE A 237 -11.14 2.95 9.49
CA PHE A 237 -10.69 4.30 9.85
C PHE A 237 -10.17 5.14 8.68
N ILE A 238 -10.17 4.60 7.46
CA ILE A 238 -9.67 5.30 6.26
C ILE A 238 -10.41 6.62 5.99
N GLY A 239 -11.66 6.74 6.43
CA GLY A 239 -12.46 7.95 6.29
C GLY A 239 -11.77 9.20 6.86
N HIS A 240 -11.01 9.07 7.96
CA HIS A 240 -10.25 10.19 8.53
C HIS A 240 -9.11 10.65 7.60
N THR A 241 -8.44 9.70 6.93
CA THR A 241 -7.43 10.00 5.90
C THR A 241 -8.09 10.69 4.70
N ALA A 242 -9.22 10.16 4.22
CA ALA A 242 -9.97 10.73 3.11
C ALA A 242 -10.41 12.18 3.38
N LEU A 243 -10.97 12.46 4.56
CA LEU A 243 -11.37 13.82 4.97
C LEU A 243 -10.17 14.78 4.96
N CYS A 244 -9.03 14.36 5.49
CA CYS A 244 -7.82 15.18 5.53
C CYS A 244 -7.30 15.48 4.12
N VAL A 245 -7.20 14.48 3.26
CA VAL A 245 -6.75 14.64 1.87
C VAL A 245 -7.72 15.50 1.07
N ALA A 246 -9.03 15.31 1.22
CA ALA A 246 -10.06 16.12 0.57
C ALA A 246 -9.97 17.59 0.98
N ALA A 247 -9.79 17.85 2.29
CA ALA A 247 -9.60 19.20 2.81
C ALA A 247 -8.33 19.87 2.25
N ALA A 248 -7.19 19.15 2.22
CA ALA A 248 -5.94 19.64 1.64
C ALA A 248 -6.09 20.01 0.15
N ARG A 249 -6.92 19.27 -0.58
CA ARG A 249 -7.22 19.49 -1.99
C ARG A 249 -8.35 20.49 -2.24
N SER A 250 -8.97 21.03 -1.19
CA SER A 250 -10.15 21.92 -1.30
C SER A 250 -11.27 21.31 -2.15
N MET A 251 -11.54 20.02 -2.00
CA MET A 251 -12.56 19.29 -2.75
C MET A 251 -13.52 18.53 -1.84
N PRO A 252 -14.77 18.26 -2.25
CA PRO A 252 -15.68 17.41 -1.49
C PRO A 252 -15.14 15.99 -1.32
N VAL A 253 -15.25 15.44 -0.11
CA VAL A 253 -14.72 14.10 0.19
C VAL A 253 -15.36 13.01 -0.68
N ALA A 254 -16.65 13.14 -1.03
CA ALA A 254 -17.32 12.21 -1.95
C ALA A 254 -16.65 12.20 -3.34
N LYS A 255 -16.22 13.36 -3.85
CA LYS A 255 -15.47 13.44 -5.12
C LYS A 255 -14.07 12.84 -5.03
N LEU A 256 -13.42 12.98 -3.89
CA LEU A 256 -12.16 12.29 -3.63
C LEU A 256 -12.39 10.77 -3.64
N ALA A 257 -13.39 10.28 -2.89
CA ALA A 257 -13.70 8.86 -2.79
C ALA A 257 -13.99 8.24 -4.17
N GLU A 258 -14.85 8.88 -4.99
CA GLU A 258 -15.11 8.45 -6.37
C GLU A 258 -13.81 8.35 -7.20
N ALA A 259 -12.94 9.35 -7.11
CA ALA A 259 -11.70 9.39 -7.88
C ALA A 259 -10.70 8.31 -7.45
N VAL A 260 -10.49 8.14 -6.13
CA VAL A 260 -9.56 7.11 -5.62
C VAL A 260 -10.10 5.70 -5.84
N ALA A 261 -11.42 5.49 -5.81
CA ALA A 261 -12.03 4.21 -6.17
C ALA A 261 -11.78 3.88 -7.65
N ALA A 262 -11.94 4.85 -8.54
CA ALA A 262 -11.63 4.67 -9.96
C ALA A 262 -10.13 4.40 -10.20
N ASN A 263 -9.24 5.05 -9.43
CA ASN A 263 -7.80 4.79 -9.48
C ASN A 263 -7.46 3.39 -8.95
N PHE A 264 -8.09 2.96 -7.86
CA PHE A 264 -7.94 1.62 -7.31
C PHE A 264 -8.23 0.57 -8.37
N ASP A 265 -9.41 0.67 -9.04
CA ASP A 265 -9.80 -0.24 -10.12
C ASP A 265 -8.81 -0.25 -11.27
N ARG A 266 -8.39 0.92 -11.71
CA ARG A 266 -7.45 1.07 -12.83
C ARG A 266 -6.08 0.51 -12.50
N VAL A 267 -5.53 0.84 -11.32
CA VAL A 267 -4.18 0.47 -10.90
C VAL A 267 -4.08 -1.03 -10.62
N TYR A 268 -5.08 -1.57 -9.93
CA TYR A 268 -5.17 -3.00 -9.62
C TYR A 268 -5.86 -3.83 -10.70
N GLN A 269 -6.25 -3.18 -11.80
CA GLN A 269 -6.88 -3.84 -12.97
C GLN A 269 -8.12 -4.65 -12.58
N ILE A 270 -8.91 -4.13 -11.65
CA ILE A 270 -10.18 -4.75 -11.24
C ILE A 270 -11.19 -4.60 -12.39
N ALA A 271 -11.70 -5.70 -12.89
CA ALA A 271 -12.77 -5.66 -13.88
C ALA A 271 -14.00 -4.99 -13.27
N LYS A 272 -14.60 -4.04 -14.01
CA LYS A 272 -15.93 -3.55 -13.62
C LYS A 272 -16.93 -4.68 -13.83
N PRO A 273 -17.86 -4.88 -12.88
CA PRO A 273 -18.91 -5.88 -13.02
C PRO A 273 -19.81 -5.64 -14.23
#